data_c1d7b8a4636686b56f3edeea7e11e9e2
#
_entry.id   c1d7b8a4636686b56f3edeea7e11e9e2
#
_cell.length_a   1.000
_cell.length_b   1.000
_cell.length_c   1.000
_cell.angle_alpha   90.00
_cell.angle_beta   90.00
_cell.angle_gamma   90.00
#
_symmetry.space_group_name_H-M   'P 1'
#
loop_
_entity.id
_entity.type
_entity.pdbx_description
1 polymer ?
#
loop_
_entity_poly.entity_id
_entity_poly.type
_entity_poly.pdbx_seq_one_letter_code
_entity_poly.pdbx_strand_id
1 'polypeptide(L)'
;MSSYFKSIFLFILLVPMCVMGQKYKPKKIFHLEAKSVRFSGDGTSGESYFFKPAVELGIGLQYPITARASFSPQLSLSQRGYHAKTNFSDSIYVDRTISLNYLDFSPNLEIKLGSLSEYGGGLTVWAGPYFGVGLWDNSTYINRGPNPLKPTTFVTTTTSGESFSRDLRRVDMGFKVGLGIVSQNFVSLGVTYQTGIINIASGGGSLYNQSLGFYLRVFFDDVL
;
A
#
# COMPACT_ATOMS: atom_id res chain seq x y z
N MET A 1 -23.20 -7.16 12.67
CA MET A 1 -21.84 -6.77 13.07
C MET A 1 -21.67 -7.11 14.54
N SER A 2 -20.81 -8.09 14.85
CA SER A 2 -20.67 -8.70 16.19
C SER A 2 -20.22 -7.65 17.21
N SER A 3 -20.71 -7.77 18.45
CA SER A 3 -20.34 -6.94 19.61
C SER A 3 -18.83 -6.86 19.84
N TYR A 4 -18.11 -7.93 19.55
CA TYR A 4 -16.65 -8.03 19.65
C TYR A 4 -15.92 -7.05 18.72
N PHE A 5 -16.45 -6.78 17.53
CA PHE A 5 -15.84 -5.86 16.58
C PHE A 5 -15.90 -4.41 17.08
N LYS A 6 -16.99 -4.03 17.74
CA LYS A 6 -17.13 -2.70 18.36
C LYS A 6 -16.16 -2.53 19.53
N SER A 7 -15.96 -3.58 20.34
CA SER A 7 -15.04 -3.53 21.49
C SER A 7 -13.58 -3.46 21.07
N ILE A 8 -13.17 -4.20 20.02
CA ILE A 8 -11.80 -4.13 19.47
C ILE A 8 -11.55 -2.76 18.86
N PHE A 9 -12.51 -2.20 18.11
CA PHE A 9 -12.39 -0.87 17.51
C PHE A 9 -12.30 0.23 18.58
N LEU A 10 -13.09 0.12 19.65
CA LEU A 10 -13.02 1.04 20.79
C LEU A 10 -11.69 0.93 21.54
N PHE A 11 -11.14 -0.27 21.68
CA PHE A 11 -9.84 -0.51 22.34
C PHE A 11 -8.68 0.12 21.51
N ILE A 12 -8.71 -0.02 20.19
CA ILE A 12 -7.72 0.59 19.28
C ILE A 12 -7.80 2.12 19.33
N LEU A 13 -8.99 2.70 19.52
CA LEU A 13 -9.20 4.15 19.68
C LEU A 13 -8.78 4.67 21.07
N LEU A 14 -8.89 3.86 22.12
CA LEU A 14 -8.55 4.25 23.50
C LEU A 14 -7.06 4.18 23.79
N VAL A 15 -6.31 3.29 23.13
CA VAL A 15 -4.85 3.18 23.31
C VAL A 15 -4.11 4.52 23.08
N PRO A 16 -4.40 5.32 22.03
CA PRO A 16 -3.76 6.62 21.86
C PRO A 16 -4.11 7.64 22.96
N MET A 17 -5.32 7.55 23.53
CA MET A 17 -5.71 8.50 24.61
C MET A 17 -4.97 8.26 25.92
N CYS A 18 -4.61 7.02 26.23
CA CYS A 18 -3.79 6.68 27.41
C CYS A 18 -2.32 7.12 27.23
N VAL A 19 -1.85 7.27 26.00
CA VAL A 19 -0.48 7.70 25.69
C VAL A 19 -0.31 9.23 25.80
N MET A 20 -1.39 10.01 25.80
CA MET A 20 -1.35 11.48 25.84
C MET A 20 -0.83 12.07 27.17
N GLY A 21 -0.60 11.25 28.20
CA GLY A 21 0.00 11.68 29.46
C GLY A 21 1.54 11.67 29.49
N GLN A 22 2.19 11.41 28.37
CA GLN A 22 3.63 11.15 28.37
C GLN A 22 4.50 12.40 28.13
N LYS A 23 5.68 12.35 28.77
CA LYS A 23 6.74 13.37 28.81
C LYS A 23 7.35 13.72 27.43
N TYR A 24 6.99 13.01 26.35
CA TYR A 24 7.58 13.16 25.03
C TYR A 24 6.59 13.80 24.06
N LYS A 25 7.03 14.87 23.38
CA LYS A 25 6.24 15.49 22.31
C LYS A 25 6.14 14.55 21.10
N PRO A 26 4.96 14.46 20.44
CA PRO A 26 4.83 13.70 19.19
C PRO A 26 5.61 14.40 18.08
N LYS A 27 6.23 13.60 17.20
CA LYS A 27 6.87 14.08 15.98
C LYS A 27 5.91 13.98 14.81
N LYS A 28 5.89 14.96 13.94
CA LYS A 28 5.18 14.88 12.66
C LYS A 28 6.00 14.06 11.68
N ILE A 29 5.33 13.22 10.88
CA ILE A 29 5.97 12.37 9.86
C ILE A 29 5.44 12.79 8.49
N PHE A 30 6.34 12.99 7.56
CA PHE A 30 6.07 12.93 6.13
C PHE A 30 6.62 11.62 5.58
N HIS A 31 5.83 10.87 4.82
CA HIS A 31 6.17 9.58 4.24
C HIS A 31 6.04 9.63 2.73
N LEU A 32 7.09 9.20 2.04
CA LEU A 32 7.14 8.99 0.60
C LEU A 32 7.61 7.56 0.35
N GLU A 33 6.92 6.82 -0.52
CA GLU A 33 7.31 5.47 -0.89
C GLU A 33 7.19 5.28 -2.40
N ALA A 34 8.27 4.79 -3.01
CA ALA A 34 8.26 4.25 -4.36
C ALA A 34 8.14 2.73 -4.26
N LYS A 35 7.11 2.14 -4.86
CA LYS A 35 6.81 0.73 -4.69
C LYS A 35 6.47 0.02 -5.99
N SER A 36 6.61 -1.28 -5.97
CA SER A 36 6.20 -2.21 -6.99
C SER A 36 4.98 -2.98 -6.50
N VAL A 37 3.90 -2.95 -7.25
CA VAL A 37 2.60 -3.51 -6.84
C VAL A 37 2.14 -4.59 -7.80
N ARG A 38 1.44 -5.58 -7.24
CA ARG A 38 0.77 -6.65 -8.01
C ARG A 38 -0.45 -7.17 -7.26
N PHE A 39 -1.25 -7.98 -7.94
CA PHE A 39 -2.25 -8.83 -7.28
C PHE A 39 -1.70 -10.24 -7.07
N SER A 40 -2.23 -10.93 -6.06
CA SER A 40 -2.04 -12.34 -5.78
C SER A 40 -3.39 -12.99 -5.52
N GLY A 41 -3.46 -14.33 -5.66
CA GLY A 41 -4.68 -15.12 -5.40
C GLY A 41 -5.12 -15.94 -6.62
N ASP A 42 -6.21 -16.70 -6.48
CA ASP A 42 -6.69 -17.64 -7.50
C ASP A 42 -7.30 -16.94 -8.73
N GLY A 43 -7.77 -15.71 -8.57
CA GLY A 43 -8.26 -14.86 -9.66
C GLY A 43 -7.16 -14.46 -10.66
N THR A 44 -5.90 -14.81 -10.36
CA THR A 44 -4.75 -14.56 -11.23
C THR A 44 -4.37 -15.75 -12.11
N SER A 45 -5.12 -16.86 -12.06
CA SER A 45 -4.83 -18.06 -12.84
C SER A 45 -5.00 -17.82 -14.35
N GLY A 46 -3.97 -18.15 -15.13
CA GLY A 46 -3.97 -18.04 -16.59
C GLY A 46 -3.46 -16.72 -17.17
N GLU A 47 -3.17 -15.73 -16.36
CA GLU A 47 -2.54 -14.46 -16.79
C GLU A 47 -1.14 -14.30 -16.18
N SER A 48 -0.22 -13.73 -16.95
CA SER A 48 1.10 -13.36 -16.42
C SER A 48 1.00 -11.99 -15.77
N TYR A 49 1.00 -11.97 -14.43
CA TYR A 49 0.97 -10.71 -13.66
C TYR A 49 2.37 -10.17 -13.47
N PHE A 50 2.57 -8.96 -13.95
CA PHE A 50 3.83 -8.23 -13.80
C PHE A 50 3.71 -7.22 -12.67
N PHE A 51 4.83 -6.91 -12.07
CA PHE A 51 4.93 -5.81 -11.15
C PHE A 51 4.70 -4.48 -11.87
N LYS A 52 3.89 -3.62 -11.27
CA LYS A 52 3.62 -2.27 -11.75
C LYS A 52 4.25 -1.25 -10.79
N PRO A 53 5.00 -0.24 -11.29
CA PRO A 53 5.47 0.85 -10.45
C PRO A 53 4.30 1.66 -9.90
N ALA A 54 4.42 2.07 -8.65
CA ALA A 54 3.42 2.83 -7.92
C ALA A 54 4.08 3.70 -6.86
N VAL A 55 3.33 4.66 -6.33
CA VAL A 55 3.78 5.58 -5.29
C VAL A 55 2.82 5.61 -4.11
N GLU A 56 3.34 5.99 -2.94
CA GLU A 56 2.54 6.30 -1.76
C GLU A 56 3.07 7.59 -1.13
N LEU A 57 2.15 8.49 -0.78
CA LEU A 57 2.42 9.73 -0.06
C LEU A 57 1.60 9.74 1.21
N GLY A 58 2.23 10.01 2.35
CA GLY A 58 1.55 9.98 3.64
C GLY A 58 2.04 11.03 4.61
N ILE A 59 1.17 11.31 5.56
CA ILE A 59 1.45 12.12 6.74
C ILE A 59 1.10 11.32 7.97
N GLY A 60 1.78 11.56 9.08
CA GLY A 60 1.52 10.84 10.31
C GLY A 60 2.09 11.55 11.52
N LEU A 61 1.91 10.89 12.66
CA LEU A 61 2.46 11.33 13.94
C LEU A 61 3.23 10.15 14.56
N GLN A 62 4.33 10.43 15.21
CA GLN A 62 5.08 9.44 15.99
C GLN A 62 4.98 9.79 17.46
N TYR A 63 4.34 8.93 18.24
CA TYR A 63 4.20 9.02 19.67
C TYR A 63 5.21 8.09 20.35
N PRO A 64 6.29 8.58 20.95
CA PRO A 64 7.21 7.74 21.69
C PRO A 64 6.51 7.13 22.91
N ILE A 65 6.51 5.78 23.00
CA ILE A 65 5.99 5.01 24.13
C ILE A 65 7.12 4.75 25.12
N THR A 66 8.29 4.40 24.59
CA THR A 66 9.53 4.19 25.35
C THR A 66 10.70 4.81 24.58
N ALA A 67 11.92 4.73 25.12
CA ALA A 67 13.13 5.16 24.41
C ALA A 67 13.36 4.40 23.08
N ARG A 68 12.79 3.20 22.93
CA ARG A 68 12.98 2.34 21.75
C ARG A 68 11.70 2.03 20.99
N ALA A 69 10.53 2.26 21.57
CA ALA A 69 9.24 1.94 20.94
C ALA A 69 8.39 3.19 20.76
N SER A 70 7.75 3.31 19.62
CA SER A 70 6.80 4.37 19.30
C SER A 70 5.57 3.85 18.57
N PHE A 71 4.45 4.54 18.73
CA PHE A 71 3.22 4.35 17.98
C PHE A 71 3.15 5.42 16.88
N SER A 72 2.96 4.99 15.65
CA SER A 72 3.05 5.88 14.47
C SER A 72 1.82 5.72 13.56
N PRO A 73 0.66 6.33 13.93
CA PRO A 73 -0.49 6.38 13.04
C PRO A 73 -0.17 7.24 11.82
N GLN A 74 -0.53 6.74 10.64
CA GLN A 74 -0.27 7.36 9.36
C GLN A 74 -1.52 7.35 8.49
N LEU A 75 -1.76 8.45 7.77
CA LEU A 75 -2.74 8.57 6.71
C LEU A 75 -1.99 8.76 5.39
N SER A 76 -2.30 7.96 4.38
CA SER A 76 -1.58 8.02 3.10
C SER A 76 -2.49 7.85 1.89
N LEU A 77 -2.10 8.48 0.78
CA LEU A 77 -2.61 8.20 -0.56
C LEU A 77 -1.70 7.15 -1.19
N SER A 78 -2.24 5.99 -1.46
CA SER A 78 -1.50 4.79 -1.84
C SER A 78 -2.00 4.28 -3.19
N GLN A 79 -1.12 4.20 -4.18
CA GLN A 79 -1.43 3.61 -5.46
C GLN A 79 -1.17 2.09 -5.42
N ARG A 80 -2.12 1.31 -5.98
CA ARG A 80 -2.08 -0.14 -6.12
C ARG A 80 -2.47 -0.55 -7.52
N GLY A 81 -2.53 -1.87 -7.77
CA GLY A 81 -2.95 -2.39 -9.06
C GLY A 81 -1.97 -3.41 -9.62
N TYR A 82 -2.07 -3.65 -10.92
CA TYR A 82 -1.24 -4.62 -11.63
C TYR A 82 -1.13 -4.29 -13.10
N HIS A 83 -0.16 -4.96 -13.74
CA HIS A 83 -0.06 -5.07 -15.19
C HIS A 83 -0.13 -6.57 -15.53
N ALA A 84 -0.98 -6.94 -16.45
CA ALA A 84 -1.09 -8.32 -16.95
C ALA A 84 -1.08 -8.34 -18.47
N LYS A 85 -0.37 -9.29 -19.03
CA LYS A 85 -0.33 -9.52 -20.48
C LYS A 85 -0.60 -10.98 -20.77
N THR A 86 -1.60 -11.23 -21.61
CA THR A 86 -1.95 -12.57 -22.09
C THR A 86 -1.68 -12.63 -23.59
N ASN A 87 -0.74 -13.48 -23.99
CA ASN A 87 -0.43 -13.72 -25.38
C ASN A 87 -1.18 -14.97 -25.87
N PHE A 88 -2.01 -14.84 -26.87
CA PHE A 88 -2.68 -15.96 -27.55
C PHE A 88 -1.85 -16.46 -28.74
N SER A 89 -1.07 -15.57 -29.36
CA SER A 89 -0.07 -15.85 -30.38
C SER A 89 0.92 -14.67 -30.44
N ASP A 90 1.96 -14.75 -31.27
CA ASP A 90 2.94 -13.65 -31.45
C ASP A 90 2.30 -12.33 -31.89
N SER A 91 1.14 -12.41 -32.54
CA SER A 91 0.43 -11.24 -33.08
C SER A 91 -0.89 -10.91 -32.39
N ILE A 92 -1.36 -11.78 -31.46
CA ILE A 92 -2.64 -11.61 -30.75
C ILE A 92 -2.36 -11.61 -29.26
N TYR A 93 -2.64 -10.49 -28.62
CA TYR A 93 -2.47 -10.32 -27.17
C TYR A 93 -3.49 -9.37 -26.56
N VAL A 94 -3.70 -9.56 -25.27
CA VAL A 94 -4.43 -8.64 -24.39
C VAL A 94 -3.45 -8.12 -23.35
N ASP A 95 -3.32 -6.81 -23.26
CA ASP A 95 -2.51 -6.13 -22.26
C ASP A 95 -3.46 -5.30 -21.37
N ARG A 96 -3.36 -5.50 -20.06
CA ARG A 96 -4.26 -4.89 -19.07
C ARG A 96 -3.43 -4.20 -18.00
N THR A 97 -3.63 -2.91 -17.83
CA THR A 97 -3.03 -2.14 -16.73
C THR A 97 -4.13 -1.54 -15.88
N ILE A 98 -4.13 -1.86 -14.59
CA ILE A 98 -5.06 -1.33 -13.60
C ILE A 98 -4.29 -0.51 -12.57
N SER A 99 -4.77 0.72 -12.32
CA SER A 99 -4.26 1.64 -11.31
C SER A 99 -5.39 1.99 -10.34
N LEU A 100 -5.22 1.63 -9.08
CA LEU A 100 -6.19 1.86 -8.01
C LEU A 100 -5.56 2.83 -7.00
N ASN A 101 -6.28 3.87 -6.62
CA ASN A 101 -5.83 4.87 -5.66
C ASN A 101 -6.68 4.77 -4.40
N TYR A 102 -6.00 4.56 -3.27
CA TYR A 102 -6.60 4.36 -1.95
C TYR A 102 -6.20 5.46 -0.99
N LEU A 103 -7.12 5.80 -0.10
CA LEU A 103 -6.80 6.47 1.14
C LEU A 103 -6.61 5.40 2.22
N ASP A 104 -5.41 5.30 2.75
CA ASP A 104 -5.02 4.30 3.74
C ASP A 104 -4.83 4.94 5.11
N PHE A 105 -5.34 4.29 6.14
CA PHE A 105 -5.00 4.53 7.53
C PHE A 105 -4.18 3.35 8.07
N SER A 106 -3.00 3.62 8.64
CA SER A 106 -2.06 2.61 9.14
C SER A 106 -1.59 2.96 10.54
N PRO A 107 -2.11 2.32 11.61
CA PRO A 107 -1.61 2.45 12.97
C PRO A 107 -0.39 1.52 13.16
N ASN A 108 0.81 2.07 12.98
CA ASN A 108 2.05 1.32 13.03
C ASN A 108 2.68 1.35 14.43
N LEU A 109 3.30 0.25 14.84
CA LEU A 109 4.24 0.18 15.93
C LEU A 109 5.65 0.15 15.36
N GLU A 110 6.54 0.98 15.89
CA GLU A 110 7.93 1.10 15.47
C GLU A 110 8.86 0.80 16.63
N ILE A 111 9.91 0.01 16.37
CA ILE A 111 10.92 -0.39 17.35
C ILE A 111 12.30 -0.08 16.80
N LYS A 112 13.13 0.62 17.59
CA LYS A 112 14.55 0.84 17.31
C LYS A 112 15.37 -0.34 17.82
N LEU A 113 16.11 -0.99 16.91
CA LEU A 113 16.93 -2.18 17.15
C LEU A 113 18.41 -1.84 17.40
N GLY A 114 18.71 -0.82 18.14
CA GLY A 114 20.07 -0.43 18.47
C GLY A 114 20.44 0.97 17.95
N SER A 115 21.61 1.42 18.34
CA SER A 115 22.21 2.66 17.85
C SER A 115 23.33 2.32 16.87
N LEU A 116 23.30 2.90 15.67
CA LEU A 116 24.36 2.78 14.67
C LEU A 116 25.46 3.83 14.86
N SER A 117 25.22 4.85 15.68
CA SER A 117 26.20 5.88 15.96
C SER A 117 25.90 6.59 17.27
N GLU A 118 26.91 7.27 17.83
CA GLU A 118 26.79 8.17 18.97
C GLU A 118 25.81 9.34 18.72
N TYR A 119 25.55 9.65 17.44
CA TYR A 119 24.66 10.74 17.01
C TYR A 119 23.19 10.35 16.87
N GLY A 120 22.76 9.21 17.41
CA GLY A 120 21.34 8.86 17.51
C GLY A 120 20.72 8.16 16.29
N GLY A 121 21.52 7.73 15.32
CA GLY A 121 21.07 6.85 14.23
C GLY A 121 20.78 5.42 14.72
N GLY A 122 19.94 4.66 14.00
CA GLY A 122 19.65 3.29 14.38
C GLY A 122 18.90 2.51 13.31
N LEU A 123 18.93 1.19 13.45
CA LEU A 123 18.06 0.31 12.68
C LEU A 123 16.65 0.36 13.29
N THR A 124 15.62 0.44 12.44
CA THR A 124 14.23 0.44 12.87
C THR A 124 13.43 -0.62 12.13
N VAL A 125 12.52 -1.26 12.84
CA VAL A 125 11.46 -2.10 12.29
C VAL A 125 10.14 -1.51 12.71
N TRP A 126 9.20 -1.42 11.78
CA TRP A 126 7.85 -1.03 12.08
C TRP A 126 6.85 -1.95 11.39
N ALA A 127 5.72 -2.16 12.03
CA ALA A 127 4.66 -2.99 11.48
C ALA A 127 3.30 -2.49 11.97
N GLY A 128 2.26 -2.71 11.16
CA GLY A 128 0.89 -2.43 11.54
C GLY A 128 -0.11 -2.94 10.53
N PRO A 129 -1.38 -3.01 10.92
CA PRO A 129 -2.46 -3.18 9.95
C PRO A 129 -2.61 -1.91 9.12
N TYR A 130 -3.19 -2.05 7.94
CA TYR A 130 -3.69 -0.93 7.16
C TYR A 130 -5.16 -1.14 6.79
N PHE A 131 -5.88 -0.04 6.65
CA PHE A 131 -7.28 0.03 6.23
C PHE A 131 -7.37 1.03 5.09
N GLY A 132 -7.74 0.55 3.90
CA GLY A 132 -7.79 1.34 2.69
C GLY A 132 -9.19 1.47 2.13
N VAL A 133 -9.52 2.68 1.67
CA VAL A 133 -10.75 2.96 0.90
C VAL A 133 -10.37 3.46 -0.48
N GLY A 134 -10.81 2.75 -1.52
CA GLY A 134 -10.60 3.11 -2.92
C GLY A 134 -11.33 4.39 -3.28
N LEU A 135 -10.57 5.40 -3.70
CA LEU A 135 -11.08 6.71 -4.08
C LEU A 135 -11.43 6.75 -5.56
N TRP A 136 -10.45 6.47 -6.43
CA TRP A 136 -10.60 6.41 -7.89
C TRP A 136 -9.67 5.38 -8.49
N ASP A 137 -9.98 4.95 -9.69
CA ASP A 137 -9.18 4.02 -10.46
C ASP A 137 -9.09 4.45 -11.93
N ASN A 138 -8.12 3.86 -12.61
CA ASN A 138 -7.93 3.97 -14.03
C ASN A 138 -7.49 2.61 -14.57
N SER A 139 -8.23 2.08 -15.53
CA SER A 139 -7.96 0.81 -16.18
C SER A 139 -7.78 1.02 -17.66
N THR A 140 -6.70 0.48 -18.21
CA THR A 140 -6.42 0.51 -19.64
C THR A 140 -6.32 -0.92 -20.15
N TYR A 141 -7.08 -1.22 -21.19
CA TYR A 141 -7.11 -2.51 -21.87
C TYR A 141 -6.65 -2.31 -23.32
N ILE A 142 -5.60 -2.97 -23.72
CA ILE A 142 -5.08 -2.97 -25.08
C ILE A 142 -5.30 -4.36 -25.67
N ASN A 143 -6.20 -4.46 -26.64
CA ASN A 143 -6.47 -5.69 -27.35
C ASN A 143 -5.86 -5.60 -28.76
N ARG A 144 -5.03 -6.56 -29.13
CA ARG A 144 -4.54 -6.72 -30.48
C ARG A 144 -5.06 -8.03 -31.05
N GLY A 145 -5.80 -7.94 -32.14
CA GLY A 145 -6.41 -9.09 -32.81
C GLY A 145 -6.55 -8.89 -34.31
N PRO A 146 -6.99 -9.92 -35.05
CA PRO A 146 -7.22 -9.82 -36.49
C PRO A 146 -8.31 -8.79 -36.79
N ASN A 147 -8.12 -8.02 -37.85
CA ASN A 147 -9.11 -7.07 -38.34
C ASN A 147 -10.33 -7.80 -38.88
N PRO A 148 -11.55 -7.56 -38.36
CA PRO A 148 -12.76 -8.22 -38.83
C PRO A 148 -13.04 -8.04 -40.34
N LEU A 149 -12.60 -6.91 -40.89
CA LEU A 149 -12.81 -6.53 -42.30
C LEU A 149 -11.67 -7.00 -43.22
N LYS A 150 -10.47 -7.24 -42.68
CA LYS A 150 -9.30 -7.72 -43.42
C LYS A 150 -8.50 -8.67 -42.52
N PRO A 151 -8.84 -9.99 -42.52
CA PRO A 151 -8.24 -10.95 -41.56
C PRO A 151 -6.71 -11.12 -41.66
N THR A 152 -6.10 -10.66 -42.76
CA THR A 152 -4.64 -10.65 -42.94
C THR A 152 -3.93 -9.49 -42.22
N THR A 153 -4.68 -8.53 -41.63
CA THR A 153 -4.16 -7.40 -40.92
C THR A 153 -4.58 -7.45 -39.46
N PHE A 154 -3.79 -6.82 -38.55
CA PHE A 154 -4.09 -6.75 -37.14
C PHE A 154 -4.52 -5.33 -36.75
N VAL A 155 -5.49 -5.25 -35.84
CA VAL A 155 -5.97 -3.99 -35.27
C VAL A 155 -5.68 -3.99 -33.78
N THR A 156 -5.21 -2.85 -33.27
CA THR A 156 -5.03 -2.60 -31.85
C THR A 156 -6.14 -1.66 -31.37
N THR A 157 -6.93 -2.13 -30.40
CA THR A 157 -7.99 -1.33 -29.78
C THR A 157 -7.60 -1.04 -28.33
N THR A 158 -7.65 0.24 -27.94
CA THR A 158 -7.42 0.66 -26.57
C THR A 158 -8.74 1.10 -25.96
N THR A 159 -9.10 0.52 -24.81
CA THR A 159 -10.31 0.88 -24.07
C THR A 159 -9.92 1.27 -22.65
N SER A 160 -10.45 2.37 -22.17
CA SER A 160 -10.30 2.80 -20.77
C SER A 160 -11.60 2.54 -20.01
N GLY A 161 -11.52 2.22 -18.72
CA GLY A 161 -12.68 1.93 -17.89
C GLY A 161 -12.41 2.10 -16.41
N GLU A 162 -13.46 1.94 -15.61
CA GLU A 162 -13.41 1.95 -14.16
C GLU A 162 -13.55 0.52 -13.61
N SER A 163 -12.60 0.09 -12.78
CA SER A 163 -12.57 -1.26 -12.20
C SER A 163 -13.36 -1.34 -10.90
N PHE A 164 -13.39 -0.28 -10.08
CA PHE A 164 -14.14 -0.26 -8.82
C PHE A 164 -15.65 -0.36 -8.98
N SER A 165 -16.19 0.01 -10.14
CA SER A 165 -17.62 -0.05 -10.41
C SER A 165 -18.11 -1.43 -10.87
N ARG A 166 -17.20 -2.30 -11.33
CA ARG A 166 -17.53 -3.58 -11.99
C ARG A 166 -16.96 -4.79 -11.29
N ASP A 167 -15.64 -4.81 -11.10
CA ASP A 167 -14.90 -6.04 -10.80
C ASP A 167 -14.21 -6.03 -9.44
N LEU A 168 -14.02 -4.85 -8.84
CA LEU A 168 -13.22 -4.70 -7.63
C LEU A 168 -13.96 -3.94 -6.52
N ARG A 169 -13.74 -4.39 -5.30
CA ARG A 169 -14.25 -3.74 -4.08
C ARG A 169 -13.38 -2.55 -3.72
N ARG A 170 -14.02 -1.49 -3.20
CA ARG A 170 -13.33 -0.28 -2.75
C ARG A 170 -12.63 -0.42 -1.39
N VAL A 171 -12.97 -1.44 -0.61
CA VAL A 171 -12.37 -1.64 0.72
C VAL A 171 -11.27 -2.66 0.63
N ASP A 172 -10.10 -2.31 1.16
CA ASP A 172 -8.96 -3.19 1.31
C ASP A 172 -8.39 -3.10 2.73
N MET A 173 -7.89 -4.19 3.24
CA MET A 173 -7.27 -4.27 4.55
C MET A 173 -6.17 -5.34 4.54
N GLY A 174 -5.11 -5.10 5.30
CA GLY A 174 -4.00 -6.04 5.39
C GLY A 174 -2.96 -5.60 6.41
N PHE A 175 -1.74 -6.05 6.20
CA PHE A 175 -0.58 -5.73 7.02
C PHE A 175 0.52 -5.07 6.21
N LYS A 176 1.21 -4.14 6.84
CA LYS A 176 2.39 -3.47 6.31
C LYS A 176 3.53 -3.61 7.31
N VAL A 177 4.72 -3.92 6.82
CA VAL A 177 5.95 -4.01 7.61
C VAL A 177 7.04 -3.23 6.90
N GLY A 178 7.90 -2.56 7.66
CA GLY A 178 9.05 -1.83 7.15
C GLY A 178 10.30 -2.08 7.98
N LEU A 179 11.42 -2.12 7.30
CA LEU A 179 12.75 -2.18 7.87
C LEU A 179 13.56 -1.00 7.32
N GLY A 180 14.23 -0.24 8.18
CA GLY A 180 14.99 0.91 7.74
C GLY A 180 16.02 1.40 8.72
N ILE A 181 16.76 2.40 8.27
CA ILE A 181 17.79 3.09 9.03
C ILE A 181 17.29 4.52 9.31
N VAL A 182 17.30 4.91 10.56
CA VAL A 182 17.02 6.30 10.97
C VAL A 182 18.35 7.01 11.17
N SER A 183 18.51 8.17 10.55
CA SER A 183 19.63 9.06 10.74
C SER A 183 19.23 10.25 11.62
N GLN A 184 19.95 10.50 12.70
CA GLN A 184 19.79 11.65 13.61
C GLN A 184 18.35 11.96 14.05
N ASN A 185 17.46 10.97 14.00
CA ASN A 185 16.02 11.11 14.26
C ASN A 185 15.24 12.07 13.33
N PHE A 186 15.82 12.49 12.20
CA PHE A 186 15.17 13.37 11.22
C PHE A 186 14.73 12.65 9.97
N VAL A 187 15.48 11.64 9.53
CA VAL A 187 15.20 10.92 8.28
C VAL A 187 15.31 9.43 8.50
N SER A 188 14.37 8.68 7.95
CA SER A 188 14.43 7.21 7.88
C SER A 188 14.30 6.78 6.42
N LEU A 189 15.20 5.90 6.01
CA LEU A 189 15.20 5.25 4.70
C LEU A 189 15.09 3.74 4.90
N GLY A 190 14.34 3.05 4.05
CA GLY A 190 14.22 1.62 4.18
C GLY A 190 13.35 0.96 3.13
N VAL A 191 13.00 -0.29 3.40
CA VAL A 191 12.16 -1.12 2.56
C VAL A 191 10.85 -1.44 3.27
N THR A 192 9.79 -1.62 2.49
CA THR A 192 8.47 -2.00 2.97
C THR A 192 7.96 -3.22 2.24
N TYR A 193 7.16 -4.00 2.93
CA TYR A 193 6.32 -5.01 2.34
C TYR A 193 4.89 -4.85 2.85
N GLN A 194 3.94 -4.91 1.93
CA GLN A 194 2.51 -4.82 2.23
C GLN A 194 1.77 -5.98 1.59
N THR A 195 0.83 -6.58 2.32
CA THR A 195 -0.02 -7.65 1.83
C THR A 195 -1.46 -7.47 2.30
N GLY A 196 -2.41 -7.57 1.37
CA GLY A 196 -3.85 -7.58 1.64
C GLY A 196 -4.29 -8.93 2.19
N ILE A 197 -5.29 -8.91 3.07
CA ILE A 197 -5.97 -10.09 3.62
C ILE A 197 -7.44 -10.15 3.24
N ILE A 198 -8.00 -9.05 2.73
CA ILE A 198 -9.37 -9.02 2.22
C ILE A 198 -9.35 -9.29 0.72
N ASN A 199 -10.24 -10.17 0.29
CA ASN A 199 -10.48 -10.39 -1.14
C ASN A 199 -11.16 -9.15 -1.73
N ILE A 200 -10.46 -8.46 -2.63
CA ILE A 200 -10.96 -7.28 -3.33
C ILE A 200 -11.71 -7.60 -4.61
N ALA A 201 -11.76 -8.87 -5.07
CA ALA A 201 -12.58 -9.26 -6.21
C ALA A 201 -14.07 -9.18 -5.86
N SER A 202 -14.88 -8.66 -6.77
CA SER A 202 -16.35 -8.65 -6.66
C SER A 202 -17.00 -9.88 -7.29
N GLY A 203 -16.27 -10.56 -8.19
CA GLY A 203 -16.70 -11.77 -8.90
C GLY A 203 -16.09 -13.05 -8.32
N GLY A 204 -16.02 -14.09 -9.14
CA GLY A 204 -15.37 -15.36 -8.77
C GLY A 204 -13.85 -15.24 -8.64
N GLY A 205 -13.28 -16.04 -7.74
CA GLY A 205 -11.85 -16.01 -7.43
C GLY A 205 -11.47 -15.08 -6.29
N SER A 206 -10.21 -15.11 -5.91
CA SER A 206 -9.64 -14.26 -4.85
C SER A 206 -8.53 -13.38 -5.42
N LEU A 207 -8.54 -12.10 -5.03
CA LEU A 207 -7.52 -11.12 -5.37
C LEU A 207 -7.10 -10.35 -4.13
N TYR A 208 -5.79 -10.28 -3.90
CA TYR A 208 -5.18 -9.58 -2.77
C TYR A 208 -4.11 -8.63 -3.28
N ASN A 209 -4.07 -7.43 -2.74
CA ASN A 209 -3.01 -6.47 -3.04
C ASN A 209 -1.69 -6.89 -2.40
N GLN A 210 -0.60 -6.81 -3.14
CA GLN A 210 0.76 -6.96 -2.63
C GLN A 210 1.65 -5.85 -3.15
N SER A 211 2.56 -5.37 -2.31
CA SER A 211 3.59 -4.42 -2.73
C SER A 211 4.90 -4.63 -1.98
N LEU A 212 5.98 -4.27 -2.67
CA LEU A 212 7.33 -4.13 -2.14
C LEU A 212 7.82 -2.73 -2.51
N GLY A 213 8.36 -1.99 -1.56
CA GLY A 213 8.75 -0.60 -1.81
C GLY A 213 10.00 -0.15 -1.07
N PHE A 214 10.49 1.02 -1.49
CA PHE A 214 11.49 1.80 -0.79
C PHE A 214 10.85 3.05 -0.25
N TYR A 215 11.04 3.34 1.02
CA TYR A 215 10.45 4.51 1.66
C TYR A 215 11.49 5.51 2.15
N LEU A 216 11.06 6.75 2.16
CA LEU A 216 11.68 7.88 2.85
C LEU A 216 10.65 8.43 3.86
N ARG A 217 11.03 8.52 5.13
CA ARG A 217 10.29 9.25 6.16
C ARG A 217 11.11 10.43 6.66
N VAL A 218 10.47 11.58 6.77
CA VAL A 218 11.06 12.78 7.37
C VAL A 218 10.28 13.09 8.63
N PHE A 219 11.00 13.28 9.74
CA PHE A 219 10.42 13.59 11.03
C PHE A 219 10.64 15.08 11.33
N PHE A 220 9.56 15.75 11.68
CA PHE A 220 9.58 17.16 12.07
C PHE A 220 9.26 17.25 13.56
N ASP A 221 10.17 17.84 14.32
CA ASP A 221 9.89 18.29 15.68
C ASP A 221 9.13 19.61 15.57
N ASP A 222 8.21 19.90 16.49
CA ASP A 222 7.64 21.23 16.64
C ASP A 222 8.75 22.17 17.18
N VAL A 223 9.53 22.71 16.26
CA VAL A 223 10.34 23.89 16.48
C VAL A 223 9.54 25.07 15.93
N LEU A 224 8.56 25.48 16.67
CA LEU A 224 7.95 26.83 16.63
C LEU A 224 7.46 27.18 18.02
#